data_25e4aa376e0993551e79db8ee44042f3
#
_entry.id   25e4aa376e0993551e79db8ee44042f3
#
_cell.length_a   1.000
_cell.length_b   1.000
_cell.length_c   1.000
_cell.angle_alpha   90.00
_cell.angle_beta   90.00
_cell.angle_gamma   90.00
#
_symmetry.space_group_name_H-M   'P 1'
#
loop_
_entity.id
_entity.type
_entity.pdbx_description
1 polymer ?
#
loop_
_entity_poly.entity_id
_entity_poly.type
_entity_poly.pdbx_seq_one_letter_code
_entity_poly.pdbx_strand_id
1 'polypeptide(L)'
;LYNTLDSIVWMIEGERYEDAVFMVTQLASLFRISLSRGKTIISMEDELKHARNYMNIQKIRYKNKFTVEFQVEDAILSCCTVKLVIQPLLENAIYYGMESMDGDGEITVVGYRKGDDVYVEVRDNGLGMPDEMVDALLTENNRVRKHGSGVGLINVHNRIRLRFGEPYGLEIDSCLDAVSYTHLRAHE
;
A
#
# COMPACT_ATOMS: atom_id res chain seq x y z
N LEU A 1 14.28 -2.56 1.40
CA LEU A 1 15.33 -2.22 0.45
C LEU A 1 16.38 -3.32 0.40
N TYR A 2 17.09 -3.66 1.50
CA TYR A 2 18.13 -4.69 1.52
C TYR A 2 17.63 -6.02 0.95
N ASN A 3 16.51 -6.54 1.42
CA ASN A 3 15.93 -7.79 0.92
C ASN A 3 15.60 -7.74 -0.59
N THR A 4 15.32 -6.55 -1.13
CA THR A 4 15.08 -6.39 -2.58
C THR A 4 16.38 -6.47 -3.37
N LEU A 5 17.45 -5.87 -2.85
CA LEU A 5 18.78 -5.96 -3.43
C LEU A 5 19.31 -7.40 -3.39
N ASP A 6 19.14 -8.10 -2.26
CA ASP A 6 19.50 -9.52 -2.15
C ASP A 6 18.74 -10.38 -3.16
N SER A 7 17.44 -10.09 -3.36
CA SER A 7 16.65 -10.79 -4.39
C SER A 7 17.21 -10.58 -5.80
N ILE A 8 17.69 -9.36 -6.11
CA ILE A 8 18.30 -9.06 -7.41
C ILE A 8 19.61 -9.85 -7.58
N VAL A 9 20.46 -9.90 -6.54
CA VAL A 9 21.70 -10.68 -6.56
C VAL A 9 21.39 -12.14 -6.83
N TRP A 10 20.45 -12.75 -6.13
CA TRP A 10 20.05 -14.16 -6.34
C TRP A 10 19.49 -14.42 -7.74
N MET A 11 18.78 -13.45 -8.33
CA MET A 11 18.33 -13.57 -9.72
C MET A 11 19.50 -13.59 -10.71
N ILE A 12 20.52 -12.75 -10.49
CA ILE A 12 21.73 -12.71 -11.32
C ILE A 12 22.52 -14.01 -11.17
N GLU A 13 22.73 -14.49 -9.94
CA GLU A 13 23.42 -15.76 -9.67
C GLU A 13 22.67 -16.97 -10.25
N GLY A 14 21.34 -16.90 -10.31
CA GLY A 14 20.46 -17.90 -10.92
C GLY A 14 20.23 -17.71 -12.42
N GLU A 15 21.02 -16.87 -13.10
CA GLU A 15 20.94 -16.57 -14.54
C GLU A 15 19.57 -16.01 -15.00
N ARG A 16 18.76 -15.47 -14.07
CA ARG A 16 17.45 -14.85 -14.32
C ARG A 16 17.61 -13.35 -14.63
N TYR A 17 18.33 -13.02 -15.66
CA TYR A 17 18.72 -11.64 -15.97
C TYR A 17 17.54 -10.73 -16.30
N GLU A 18 16.53 -11.24 -17.01
CA GLU A 18 15.32 -10.46 -17.35
C GLU A 18 14.55 -10.04 -16.09
N ASP A 19 14.38 -10.96 -15.13
CA ASP A 19 13.76 -10.68 -13.84
C ASP A 19 14.58 -9.68 -13.03
N ALA A 20 15.90 -9.79 -13.03
CA ALA A 20 16.79 -8.85 -12.36
C ALA A 20 16.67 -7.43 -12.96
N VAL A 21 16.66 -7.30 -14.29
CA VAL A 21 16.47 -6.01 -14.98
C VAL A 21 15.10 -5.43 -14.68
N PHE A 22 14.05 -6.25 -14.71
CA PHE A 22 12.70 -5.83 -14.33
C PHE A 22 12.68 -5.28 -12.90
N MET A 23 13.23 -6.02 -11.93
CA MET A 23 13.29 -5.63 -10.52
C MET A 23 14.03 -4.30 -10.32
N VAL A 24 15.19 -4.12 -10.95
CA VAL A 24 15.96 -2.86 -10.90
C VAL A 24 15.15 -1.70 -11.47
N THR A 25 14.43 -1.93 -12.57
CA THR A 25 13.59 -0.92 -13.22
C THR A 25 12.44 -0.47 -12.30
N GLN A 26 11.76 -1.44 -11.67
CA GLN A 26 10.69 -1.14 -10.69
C GLN A 26 11.24 -0.34 -9.50
N LEU A 27 12.40 -0.75 -8.98
CA LEU A 27 13.05 -0.09 -7.84
C LEU A 27 13.48 1.34 -8.18
N ALA A 28 14.08 1.55 -9.36
CA ALA A 28 14.47 2.89 -9.83
C ALA A 28 13.26 3.82 -9.99
N SER A 29 12.15 3.31 -10.54
CA SER A 29 10.89 4.07 -10.66
C SER A 29 10.29 4.40 -9.30
N LEU A 30 10.29 3.45 -8.37
CA LEU A 30 9.83 3.62 -6.99
C LEU A 30 10.61 4.74 -6.28
N PHE A 31 11.94 4.74 -6.36
CA PHE A 31 12.77 5.79 -5.78
C PHE A 31 12.53 7.16 -6.41
N ARG A 32 12.37 7.22 -7.74
CA ARG A 32 12.11 8.49 -8.43
C ARG A 32 10.86 9.17 -7.90
N ILE A 33 9.77 8.43 -7.69
CA ILE A 33 8.52 8.95 -7.15
C ILE A 33 8.68 9.26 -5.66
N SER A 34 9.29 8.38 -4.88
CA SER A 34 9.50 8.59 -3.43
C SER A 34 10.29 9.85 -3.14
N LEU A 35 11.33 10.12 -3.92
CA LEU A 35 12.14 11.32 -3.77
C LEU A 35 11.42 12.57 -4.26
N SER A 36 10.63 12.51 -5.36
CA SER A 36 9.76 13.57 -5.93
C SER A 36 10.36 14.97 -5.88
N ARG A 37 11.68 15.12 -5.92
CA ARG A 37 12.40 16.40 -5.76
C ARG A 37 11.96 17.20 -4.51
N GLY A 38 11.65 16.50 -3.40
CA GLY A 38 11.21 17.10 -2.15
C GLY A 38 9.72 17.49 -2.08
N LYS A 39 8.93 17.27 -3.13
CA LYS A 39 7.48 17.53 -3.08
C LYS A 39 6.80 16.60 -2.07
N THR A 40 5.86 17.14 -1.30
CA THR A 40 5.02 16.39 -0.36
C THR A 40 3.66 16.00 -0.96
N ILE A 41 3.24 16.73 -1.99
CA ILE A 41 2.01 16.50 -2.74
C ILE A 41 2.38 16.03 -4.15
N ILE A 42 1.74 14.96 -4.61
CA ILE A 42 1.92 14.38 -5.95
C ILE A 42 0.55 14.08 -6.57
N SER A 43 0.51 13.79 -7.87
CA SER A 43 -0.71 13.32 -8.52
C SER A 43 -1.09 11.92 -8.02
N MET A 44 -2.37 11.60 -8.08
CA MET A 44 -2.86 10.24 -7.81
C MET A 44 -2.28 9.24 -8.81
N GLU A 45 -2.04 9.65 -10.05
CA GLU A 45 -1.34 8.85 -11.06
C GLU A 45 0.05 8.41 -10.59
N ASP A 46 0.86 9.36 -10.08
CA ASP A 46 2.20 9.06 -9.55
C ASP A 46 2.14 8.16 -8.32
N GLU A 47 1.20 8.40 -7.40
CA GLU A 47 1.00 7.59 -6.20
C GLU A 47 0.60 6.15 -6.55
N LEU A 48 -0.33 5.97 -7.50
CA LEU A 48 -0.75 4.66 -8.00
C LEU A 48 0.38 3.96 -8.76
N LYS A 49 1.18 4.70 -9.54
CA LYS A 49 2.36 4.15 -10.19
C LYS A 49 3.40 3.67 -9.17
N HIS A 50 3.61 4.44 -8.10
CA HIS A 50 4.46 4.03 -6.98
C HIS A 50 3.94 2.73 -6.34
N ALA A 51 2.63 2.66 -6.06
CA ALA A 51 1.97 1.49 -5.51
C ALA A 51 2.13 0.25 -6.41
N ARG A 52 1.95 0.39 -7.74
CA ARG A 52 2.16 -0.70 -8.71
C ARG A 52 3.61 -1.20 -8.71
N ASN A 53 4.58 -0.28 -8.74
CA ASN A 53 6.00 -0.64 -8.70
C ASN A 53 6.34 -1.39 -7.41
N TYR A 54 5.82 -0.92 -6.27
CA TYR A 54 5.98 -1.57 -4.98
C TYR A 54 5.41 -3.00 -5.00
N MET A 55 4.18 -3.18 -5.49
CA MET A 55 3.53 -4.50 -5.54
C MET A 55 4.23 -5.46 -6.50
N ASN A 56 4.76 -4.98 -7.64
CA ASN A 56 5.55 -5.80 -8.55
C ASN A 56 6.81 -6.37 -7.86
N ILE A 57 7.48 -5.55 -7.05
CA ILE A 57 8.63 -5.99 -6.24
C ILE A 57 8.18 -7.04 -5.20
N GLN A 58 7.08 -6.79 -4.50
CA GLN A 58 6.59 -7.71 -3.47
C GLN A 58 6.14 -9.06 -4.07
N LYS A 59 5.43 -9.05 -5.21
CA LYS A 59 5.03 -10.29 -5.90
C LYS A 59 6.22 -11.22 -6.15
N ILE A 60 7.33 -10.68 -6.64
CA ILE A 60 8.54 -11.46 -6.89
C ILE A 60 9.12 -11.99 -5.57
N ARG A 61 9.22 -11.14 -4.54
CA ARG A 61 9.74 -11.51 -3.22
C ARG A 61 8.93 -12.63 -2.56
N TYR A 62 7.62 -12.57 -2.68
CA TYR A 62 6.70 -13.59 -2.15
C TYR A 62 6.43 -14.73 -3.15
N LYS A 63 7.25 -14.86 -4.21
CA LYS A 63 7.15 -15.96 -5.20
C LYS A 63 5.75 -16.11 -5.81
N ASN A 64 5.09 -14.97 -6.08
CA ASN A 64 3.73 -14.90 -6.60
C ASN A 64 2.66 -15.61 -5.73
N LYS A 65 2.82 -15.60 -4.40
CA LYS A 65 1.83 -16.15 -3.47
C LYS A 65 0.49 -15.39 -3.44
N PHE A 66 0.42 -14.21 -4.05
CA PHE A 66 -0.79 -13.40 -4.15
C PHE A 66 -0.90 -12.71 -5.50
N THR A 67 -2.13 -12.38 -5.87
CA THR A 67 -2.44 -11.54 -7.03
C THR A 67 -2.77 -10.12 -6.59
N VAL A 68 -2.59 -9.16 -7.50
CA VAL A 68 -2.94 -7.75 -7.25
C VAL A 68 -3.67 -7.20 -8.45
N GLU A 69 -4.83 -6.61 -8.21
CA GLU A 69 -5.61 -5.92 -9.20
C GLU A 69 -5.78 -4.44 -8.85
N PHE A 70 -5.80 -3.58 -9.86
CA PHE A 70 -6.01 -2.14 -9.72
C PHE A 70 -7.21 -1.72 -10.56
N GLN A 71 -8.32 -1.43 -9.91
CA GLN A 71 -9.59 -0.97 -10.48
C GLN A 71 -9.73 0.53 -10.18
N VAL A 72 -9.19 1.37 -11.04
CA VAL A 72 -9.07 2.81 -10.79
C VAL A 72 -9.75 3.60 -11.90
N GLU A 73 -10.61 4.54 -11.52
CA GLU A 73 -11.25 5.49 -12.45
C GLU A 73 -10.24 6.53 -12.94
N ASP A 74 -10.24 6.80 -14.24
CA ASP A 74 -9.38 7.83 -14.85
C ASP A 74 -9.62 9.23 -14.23
N ALA A 75 -10.83 9.46 -13.75
CA ALA A 75 -11.24 10.73 -13.16
C ALA A 75 -10.40 11.16 -11.94
N ILE A 76 -9.76 10.22 -11.24
CA ILE A 76 -8.94 10.54 -10.07
C ILE A 76 -7.45 10.72 -10.39
N LEU A 77 -6.99 10.35 -11.58
CA LEU A 77 -5.55 10.32 -11.90
C LEU A 77 -4.89 11.70 -11.81
N SER A 78 -5.62 12.76 -12.18
CA SER A 78 -5.15 14.15 -12.11
C SER A 78 -5.28 14.77 -10.71
N CYS A 79 -6.06 14.17 -9.81
CA CYS A 79 -6.21 14.65 -8.44
C CYS A 79 -4.90 14.57 -7.68
N CYS A 80 -4.75 15.40 -6.64
CA CYS A 80 -3.55 15.46 -5.84
C CYS A 80 -3.72 14.79 -4.48
N THR A 81 -2.66 14.13 -4.01
CA THR A 81 -2.65 13.50 -2.69
C THR A 81 -1.31 13.73 -1.98
N VAL A 82 -1.27 13.47 -0.69
CA VAL A 82 -0.02 13.36 0.07
C VAL A 82 0.72 12.13 -0.41
N LYS A 83 2.00 12.25 -0.73
CA LYS A 83 2.79 11.12 -1.25
C LYS A 83 2.95 9.97 -0.24
N LEU A 84 3.11 8.75 -0.74
CA LEU A 84 3.36 7.53 0.05
C LEU A 84 2.23 7.28 1.08
N VAL A 85 1.00 7.37 0.62
CA VAL A 85 -0.19 7.05 1.43
C VAL A 85 -0.76 5.67 1.11
N ILE A 86 -0.63 5.19 -0.15
CA ILE A 86 -1.14 3.87 -0.56
C ILE A 86 -0.18 2.75 -0.11
N GLN A 87 1.12 2.96 -0.17
CA GLN A 87 2.10 1.92 0.18
C GLN A 87 1.90 1.33 1.59
N PRO A 88 1.71 2.10 2.68
CA PRO A 88 1.46 1.53 4.02
C PRO A 88 0.18 0.70 4.11
N LEU A 89 -0.85 1.00 3.29
CA LEU A 89 -2.05 0.20 3.21
C LEU A 89 -1.74 -1.17 2.58
N LEU A 90 -0.97 -1.17 1.49
CA LEU A 90 -0.51 -2.39 0.83
C LEU A 90 0.42 -3.22 1.72
N GLU A 91 1.31 -2.57 2.49
CA GLU A 91 2.15 -3.24 3.48
C GLU A 91 1.30 -3.95 4.54
N ASN A 92 0.24 -3.30 4.99
CA ASN A 92 -0.71 -3.87 5.95
C ASN A 92 -1.45 -5.08 5.36
N ALA A 93 -1.97 -4.98 4.13
CA ALA A 93 -2.63 -6.07 3.42
C ALA A 93 -1.69 -7.27 3.22
N ILE A 94 -0.42 -7.04 2.86
CA ILE A 94 0.56 -8.12 2.73
C ILE A 94 0.84 -8.78 4.08
N TYR A 95 1.11 -7.99 5.12
CA TYR A 95 1.53 -8.49 6.42
C TYR A 95 0.42 -9.28 7.13
N TYR A 96 -0.79 -8.73 7.18
CA TYR A 96 -1.92 -9.38 7.88
C TYR A 96 -2.75 -10.28 6.97
N GLY A 97 -2.79 -9.97 5.67
CA GLY A 97 -3.58 -10.71 4.71
C GLY A 97 -2.84 -11.91 4.11
N MET A 98 -1.62 -11.67 3.60
CA MET A 98 -0.97 -12.59 2.68
C MET A 98 0.12 -13.46 3.29
N GLU A 99 0.68 -13.10 4.45
CA GLU A 99 1.86 -13.80 5.01
C GLU A 99 1.55 -15.24 5.40
N SER A 100 0.30 -15.54 5.78
CA SER A 100 -0.17 -16.86 6.18
C SER A 100 -0.82 -17.66 5.05
N MET A 101 -0.96 -17.10 3.84
CA MET A 101 -1.65 -17.75 2.72
C MET A 101 -0.68 -18.54 1.81
N ASP A 102 -1.15 -19.66 1.28
CA ASP A 102 -0.36 -20.59 0.46
C ASP A 102 -0.60 -20.44 -1.06
N GLY A 103 -0.88 -19.20 -1.53
CA GLY A 103 -0.86 -18.92 -2.97
C GLY A 103 -2.19 -18.47 -3.58
N ASP A 104 -3.24 -18.31 -2.79
CA ASP A 104 -4.57 -17.83 -3.16
C ASP A 104 -4.89 -16.43 -2.60
N GLY A 105 -3.86 -15.68 -2.20
CA GLY A 105 -3.99 -14.32 -1.74
C GLY A 105 -4.41 -13.38 -2.86
N GLU A 106 -5.37 -12.50 -2.58
CA GLU A 106 -5.87 -11.48 -3.49
C GLU A 106 -5.84 -10.12 -2.81
N ILE A 107 -5.24 -9.15 -3.49
CA ILE A 107 -5.27 -7.74 -3.09
C ILE A 107 -5.87 -6.93 -4.22
N THR A 108 -6.90 -6.14 -3.94
CA THR A 108 -7.52 -5.23 -4.90
C THR A 108 -7.37 -3.79 -4.43
N VAL A 109 -6.85 -2.94 -5.30
CA VAL A 109 -6.82 -1.49 -5.11
C VAL A 109 -7.93 -0.87 -5.94
N VAL A 110 -8.91 -0.27 -5.28
CA VAL A 110 -10.03 0.42 -5.93
C VAL A 110 -9.87 1.91 -5.75
N GLY A 111 -9.95 2.68 -6.83
CA GLY A 111 -9.85 4.13 -6.79
C GLY A 111 -11.02 4.78 -7.53
N TYR A 112 -11.76 5.64 -6.87
CA TYR A 112 -12.94 6.29 -7.46
C TYR A 112 -13.18 7.68 -6.88
N ARG A 113 -14.05 8.45 -7.58
CA ARG A 113 -14.49 9.76 -7.14
C ARG A 113 -15.95 9.71 -6.68
N LYS A 114 -16.24 10.37 -5.55
CA LYS A 114 -17.61 10.55 -5.05
C LYS A 114 -17.81 12.02 -4.66
N GLY A 115 -18.49 12.78 -5.52
CA GLY A 115 -18.59 14.23 -5.38
C GLY A 115 -17.22 14.89 -5.58
N ASP A 116 -16.81 15.66 -4.59
CA ASP A 116 -15.50 16.34 -4.56
C ASP A 116 -14.42 15.52 -3.86
N ASP A 117 -14.76 14.34 -3.38
CA ASP A 117 -13.85 13.49 -2.63
C ASP A 117 -13.29 12.36 -3.49
N VAL A 118 -12.03 12.05 -3.26
CA VAL A 118 -11.32 10.91 -3.84
C VAL A 118 -11.22 9.81 -2.80
N TYR A 119 -11.59 8.61 -3.19
CA TYR A 119 -11.49 7.41 -2.38
C TYR A 119 -10.48 6.44 -3.00
N VAL A 120 -9.62 5.89 -2.17
CA VAL A 120 -8.78 4.74 -2.54
C VAL A 120 -8.96 3.68 -1.48
N GLU A 121 -9.35 2.50 -1.90
CA GLU A 121 -9.55 1.35 -1.04
C GLU A 121 -8.50 0.28 -1.36
N VAL A 122 -7.93 -0.31 -0.33
CA VAL A 122 -7.12 -1.52 -0.44
C VAL A 122 -7.88 -2.64 0.25
N ARG A 123 -8.23 -3.65 -0.52
CA ARG A 123 -8.99 -4.83 -0.08
C ARG A 123 -8.12 -6.06 -0.16
N ASP A 124 -8.16 -6.91 0.84
CA ASP A 124 -7.48 -8.20 0.85
C ASP A 124 -8.42 -9.31 1.31
N ASN A 125 -8.15 -10.54 0.87
CA ASN A 125 -8.88 -11.73 1.28
C ASN A 125 -8.15 -12.52 2.38
N GLY A 126 -7.34 -11.85 3.18
CA GLY A 126 -6.58 -12.46 4.27
C GLY A 126 -7.44 -12.87 5.47
N LEU A 127 -6.77 -13.28 6.55
CA LEU A 127 -7.45 -13.76 7.77
C LEU A 127 -8.16 -12.66 8.56
N GLY A 128 -8.00 -11.39 8.17
CA GLY A 128 -8.56 -10.25 8.91
C GLY A 128 -7.85 -10.00 10.25
N MET A 129 -8.42 -9.06 10.99
CA MET A 129 -7.90 -8.63 12.29
C MET A 129 -9.02 -8.57 13.33
N PRO A 130 -8.74 -8.89 14.61
CA PRO A 130 -9.69 -8.64 15.70
C PRO A 130 -10.00 -7.15 15.85
N ASP A 131 -11.23 -6.81 16.26
CA ASP A 131 -11.70 -5.42 16.46
C ASP A 131 -10.76 -4.60 17.33
N GLU A 132 -10.23 -5.19 18.42
CA GLU A 132 -9.28 -4.53 19.33
C GLU A 132 -8.00 -4.10 18.61
N MET A 133 -7.57 -4.84 17.57
CA MET A 133 -6.39 -4.52 16.78
C MET A 133 -6.72 -3.43 15.76
N VAL A 134 -7.90 -3.48 15.13
CA VAL A 134 -8.39 -2.45 14.20
C VAL A 134 -8.43 -1.09 14.90
N ASP A 135 -9.05 -1.03 16.09
CA ASP A 135 -9.13 0.19 16.92
C ASP A 135 -7.74 0.73 17.31
N ALA A 136 -6.79 -0.17 17.55
CA ALA A 136 -5.42 0.20 17.92
C ALA A 136 -4.58 0.74 16.75
N LEU A 137 -4.92 0.41 15.49
CA LEU A 137 -4.14 0.81 14.32
C LEU A 137 -4.16 2.32 14.07
N LEU A 138 -5.28 2.99 14.35
CA LEU A 138 -5.45 4.43 14.15
C LEU A 138 -5.38 5.24 15.45
N THR A 139 -5.07 4.60 16.57
CA THR A 139 -4.88 5.26 17.86
C THR A 139 -3.41 5.29 18.27
N GLU A 140 -3.00 6.31 19.03
CA GLU A 140 -1.63 6.41 19.55
C GLU A 140 -1.30 5.41 20.68
N ASN A 141 -2.20 4.46 20.97
CA ASN A 141 -2.06 3.53 22.07
C ASN A 141 -0.97 2.47 21.78
N ASN A 142 0.25 2.76 22.21
CA ASN A 142 1.47 1.96 21.99
C ASN A 142 1.47 0.54 22.60
N ARG A 143 0.41 0.15 23.33
CA ARG A 143 0.41 -1.12 24.11
C ARG A 143 0.18 -2.39 23.27
N VAL A 144 -0.37 -2.26 22.06
CA VAL A 144 -0.71 -3.42 21.19
C VAL A 144 0.29 -3.60 20.04
N ARG A 145 1.23 -2.69 19.86
CA ARG A 145 2.19 -2.69 18.74
C ARG A 145 3.33 -3.69 18.94
N LYS A 146 3.09 -4.97 18.68
CA LYS A 146 4.16 -5.99 18.77
C LYS A 146 5.15 -6.00 17.60
N HIS A 147 4.83 -5.47 16.42
CA HIS A 147 5.72 -5.47 15.23
C HIS A 147 5.39 -4.29 14.28
N GLY A 148 5.92 -3.11 14.51
CA GLY A 148 6.17 -2.04 13.50
C GLY A 148 5.05 -1.52 12.56
N SER A 149 4.07 -2.30 12.20
CA SER A 149 3.10 -2.00 11.13
C SER A 149 2.05 -0.92 11.46
N GLY A 150 1.62 -0.78 12.70
CA GLY A 150 0.66 0.27 13.09
C GLY A 150 1.19 1.70 12.98
N VAL A 151 2.52 1.91 12.98
CA VAL A 151 3.12 3.25 12.84
C VAL A 151 2.90 3.84 11.45
N GLY A 152 2.90 3.01 10.41
CA GLY A 152 2.70 3.45 9.02
C GLY A 152 1.31 4.03 8.80
N LEU A 153 0.27 3.31 9.23
CA LEU A 153 -1.13 3.71 9.02
C LEU A 153 -1.51 4.96 9.80
N ILE A 154 -1.15 5.07 11.09
CA ILE A 154 -1.43 6.27 11.87
C ILE A 154 -0.73 7.51 11.32
N ASN A 155 0.51 7.34 10.81
CA ASN A 155 1.22 8.43 10.18
C ASN A 155 0.52 8.89 8.89
N VAL A 156 0.02 7.96 8.08
CA VAL A 156 -0.77 8.29 6.87
C VAL A 156 -2.05 9.02 7.27
N HIS A 157 -2.81 8.49 8.23
CA HIS A 157 -4.02 9.11 8.73
C HIS A 157 -3.79 10.57 9.17
N ASN A 158 -2.79 10.79 10.02
CA ASN A 158 -2.46 12.11 10.53
C ASN A 158 -1.97 13.06 9.43
N ARG A 159 -1.18 12.58 8.45
CA ARG A 159 -0.70 13.40 7.33
C ARG A 159 -1.84 13.84 6.41
N ILE A 160 -2.83 12.98 6.17
CA ILE A 160 -4.03 13.32 5.38
C ILE A 160 -4.83 14.38 6.14
N ARG A 161 -5.12 14.17 7.42
CA ARG A 161 -5.87 15.13 8.26
C ARG A 161 -5.15 16.47 8.39
N LEU A 162 -3.84 16.46 8.53
CA LEU A 162 -3.05 17.69 8.58
C LEU A 162 -3.15 18.50 7.28
N ARG A 163 -3.27 17.83 6.14
CA ARG A 163 -3.32 18.48 4.81
C ARG A 163 -4.71 18.90 4.39
N PHE A 164 -5.70 18.05 4.61
CA PHE A 164 -7.07 18.23 4.10
C PHE A 164 -8.08 18.57 5.20
N GLY A 165 -7.72 18.41 6.47
CA GLY A 165 -8.62 18.62 7.61
C GLY A 165 -9.51 17.41 7.89
N GLU A 166 -10.43 17.56 8.84
CA GLU A 166 -11.48 16.58 9.07
C GLU A 166 -12.62 16.78 8.04
N PRO A 167 -13.30 15.72 7.57
CA PRO A 167 -13.28 14.34 8.08
C PRO A 167 -12.35 13.40 7.29
N TYR A 168 -11.31 13.93 6.65
CA TYR A 168 -10.40 13.14 5.79
C TYR A 168 -9.44 12.27 6.60
N GLY A 169 -8.97 11.16 6.02
CA GLY A 169 -8.05 10.25 6.68
C GLY A 169 -8.20 8.81 6.22
N LEU A 170 -7.85 7.87 7.09
CA LEU A 170 -8.05 6.44 6.89
C LEU A 170 -9.24 5.95 7.71
N GLU A 171 -10.00 5.04 7.13
CA GLU A 171 -10.97 4.18 7.78
C GLU A 171 -10.53 2.74 7.54
N ILE A 172 -10.59 1.90 8.58
CA ILE A 172 -10.20 0.49 8.50
C ILE A 172 -11.39 -0.34 8.94
N ASP A 173 -11.76 -1.29 8.09
CA ASP A 173 -12.81 -2.25 8.36
C ASP A 173 -12.24 -3.65 8.16
N SER A 174 -12.30 -4.49 9.15
CA SER A 174 -11.75 -5.84 9.11
C SER A 174 -12.53 -6.76 10.03
N CYS A 175 -12.81 -7.96 9.55
CA CYS A 175 -13.39 -9.04 10.36
C CYS A 175 -12.50 -10.26 10.26
N LEU A 176 -12.48 -11.09 11.30
CA LEU A 176 -11.80 -12.40 11.26
C LEU A 176 -12.43 -13.27 10.16
N ASP A 177 -11.58 -13.89 9.35
CA ASP A 177 -11.97 -14.75 8.21
C ASP A 177 -12.82 -14.04 7.14
N ALA A 178 -12.69 -12.71 7.02
CA ALA A 178 -13.38 -11.92 6.02
C ALA A 178 -12.46 -10.87 5.39
N VAL A 179 -12.90 -10.30 4.28
CA VAL A 179 -12.14 -9.29 3.53
C VAL A 179 -11.89 -8.05 4.41
N SER A 180 -10.64 -7.63 4.49
CA SER A 180 -10.25 -6.40 5.16
C SER A 180 -10.24 -5.24 4.16
N TYR A 181 -10.72 -4.09 4.60
CA TYR A 181 -10.76 -2.87 3.81
C TYR A 181 -10.01 -1.76 4.54
N THR A 182 -9.14 -1.07 3.82
CA THR A 182 -8.56 0.18 4.30
C THR A 182 -8.89 1.28 3.31
N HIS A 183 -9.68 2.26 3.75
CA HIS A 183 -10.16 3.37 2.93
C HIS A 183 -9.33 4.61 3.18
N LEU A 184 -8.86 5.23 2.11
CA LEU A 184 -8.27 6.55 2.12
C LEU A 184 -9.28 7.53 1.53
N ARG A 185 -9.67 8.55 2.28
CA ARG A 185 -10.50 9.65 1.82
C ARG A 185 -9.67 10.93 1.80
N ALA A 186 -9.61 11.60 0.65
CA ALA A 186 -8.94 12.87 0.48
C ALA A 186 -9.81 13.82 -0.34
N HIS A 187 -9.62 15.12 -0.15
CA HIS A 187 -10.25 16.15 -0.98
C HIS A 187 -9.43 16.37 -2.25
N GLU A 188 -10.12 16.77 -3.35
CA GLU A 188 -9.50 17.11 -4.63
C GLU A 188 -8.52 18.28 -4.51
#